data_46f98f1ebc11d9d0be309dbeef4242b8
#
_entry.id   46f98f1ebc11d9d0be309dbeef4242b8
#
_cell.length_a   1.000
_cell.length_b   1.000
_cell.length_c   1.000
_cell.angle_alpha   90.00
_cell.angle_beta   90.00
_cell.angle_gamma   90.00
#
_symmetry.space_group_name_H-M   'P 1'
#
loop_
_entity.id
_entity.type
_entity.pdbx_description
1 polymer ?
#
loop_
_entity_poly.entity_id
_entity_poly.type
_entity_poly.pdbx_seq_one_letter_code
_entity_poly.pdbx_strand_id
1 'polypeptide(L)'
;MAEVYGLPNRVIAEIGAKILESPELLNYIYYTGKEYENTDLFTLEPPSANDLVDKYIFIGRRIPNIMKQVGAFLDIRVNRYQPRLSQKSARTIKYVEVDIDIICHVDCQRTLRGTRDITIVTLLQEILENADLTGIATNAEITTVTEILGLDSNYCGYQLKITIEGFNQGTYKN
;
A
#
# COMPACT_ATOMS: atom_id res chain seq x y z
N MET A 1 -15.33 24.97 3.50
CA MET A 1 -14.11 24.61 4.25
C MET A 1 -13.20 23.92 3.28
N ALA A 2 -12.23 24.63 2.75
CA ALA A 2 -11.34 24.14 1.70
C ALA A 2 -10.31 23.20 2.32
N GLU A 3 -10.21 22.02 1.74
CA GLU A 3 -9.09 21.12 1.64
C GLU A 3 -7.95 21.27 2.67
N VAL A 4 -8.17 20.74 3.87
CA VAL A 4 -7.14 20.61 4.91
C VAL A 4 -6.11 19.53 4.53
N TYR A 5 -6.40 18.69 3.54
CA TYR A 5 -5.53 17.60 3.12
C TYR A 5 -4.88 17.91 1.78
N GLY A 6 -3.56 18.13 1.79
CA GLY A 6 -2.77 18.23 0.57
C GLY A 6 -2.85 16.93 -0.26
N LEU A 7 -2.54 17.04 -1.56
CA LEU A 7 -2.57 15.89 -2.49
C LEU A 7 -1.91 14.62 -1.95
N PRO A 8 -0.71 14.66 -1.31
CA PRO A 8 -0.08 13.45 -0.78
C PRO A 8 -0.94 12.70 0.25
N ASN A 9 -1.59 13.40 1.16
CA ASN A 9 -2.44 12.78 2.18
C ASN A 9 -3.70 12.15 1.57
N ARG A 10 -4.28 12.78 0.54
CA ARG A 10 -5.40 12.20 -0.20
C ARG A 10 -5.00 10.91 -0.92
N VAL A 11 -3.84 10.92 -1.58
CA VAL A 11 -3.30 9.73 -2.27
C VAL A 11 -3.14 8.56 -1.32
N ILE A 12 -2.52 8.78 -0.15
CA ILE A 12 -2.34 7.71 0.85
C ILE A 12 -3.69 7.20 1.36
N ALA A 13 -4.63 8.10 1.63
CA ALA A 13 -5.95 7.74 2.12
C ALA A 13 -6.73 6.89 1.09
N GLU A 14 -6.68 7.25 -0.20
CA GLU A 14 -7.30 6.49 -1.28
C GLU A 14 -6.65 5.10 -1.47
N ILE A 15 -5.32 5.02 -1.45
CA ILE A 15 -4.61 3.74 -1.49
C ILE A 15 -5.01 2.87 -0.29
N GLY A 16 -5.00 3.45 0.92
CA GLY A 16 -5.42 2.74 2.12
C GLY A 16 -6.86 2.23 2.05
N ALA A 17 -7.78 3.05 1.52
CA ALA A 17 -9.17 2.66 1.32
C ALA A 17 -9.29 1.47 0.34
N LYS A 18 -8.58 1.52 -0.80
CA LYS A 18 -8.56 0.42 -1.77
C LYS A 18 -8.00 -0.89 -1.19
N ILE A 19 -6.96 -0.80 -0.39
CA ILE A 19 -6.39 -1.95 0.33
C ILE A 19 -7.43 -2.56 1.28
N LEU A 20 -8.14 -1.72 2.03
CA LEU A 20 -9.16 -2.18 2.99
C LEU A 20 -10.44 -2.71 2.33
N GLU A 21 -10.66 -2.45 1.04
CA GLU A 21 -11.76 -3.02 0.26
C GLU A 21 -11.48 -4.42 -0.28
N SER A 22 -10.25 -4.96 -0.16
CA SER A 22 -9.87 -6.28 -0.68
C SER A 22 -9.88 -7.37 0.40
N PRO A 23 -10.93 -8.20 0.48
CA PRO A 23 -11.04 -9.27 1.48
C PRO A 23 -9.86 -10.24 1.45
N GLU A 24 -9.41 -10.60 0.24
CA GLU A 24 -8.32 -11.54 0.02
C GLU A 24 -7.02 -11.02 0.61
N LEU A 25 -6.68 -9.78 0.32
CA LEU A 25 -5.48 -9.14 0.85
C LEU A 25 -5.51 -9.05 2.38
N LEU A 26 -6.65 -8.66 2.95
CA LEU A 26 -6.83 -8.56 4.39
C LEU A 26 -6.64 -9.92 5.08
N ASN A 27 -7.13 -11.00 4.47
CA ASN A 27 -6.95 -12.35 4.97
C ASN A 27 -5.47 -12.77 4.99
N TYR A 28 -4.70 -12.45 3.95
CA TYR A 28 -3.27 -12.72 3.89
C TYR A 28 -2.44 -11.94 4.91
N ILE A 29 -2.91 -10.77 5.32
CA ILE A 29 -2.28 -9.95 6.35
C ILE A 29 -2.60 -10.47 7.76
N TYR A 30 -3.86 -10.86 7.98
CA TYR A 30 -4.39 -11.16 9.32
C TYR A 30 -4.14 -12.60 9.78
N TYR A 31 -4.47 -13.59 8.92
CA TYR A 31 -4.40 -15.01 9.28
C TYR A 31 -2.98 -15.56 9.09
N THR A 32 -2.09 -15.23 10.04
CA THR A 32 -0.65 -15.53 9.97
C THR A 32 -0.20 -16.70 10.84
N GLY A 33 -1.10 -17.29 11.63
CA GLY A 33 -0.81 -18.46 12.47
C GLY A 33 -0.48 -19.72 11.66
N LYS A 34 0.29 -20.65 12.27
CA LYS A 34 0.67 -21.94 11.65
C LYS A 34 -0.53 -22.80 11.29
N GLU A 35 -1.64 -22.64 12.00
CA GLU A 35 -2.91 -23.33 11.75
C GLU A 35 -3.50 -23.00 10.37
N TYR A 36 -3.10 -21.88 9.77
CA TYR A 36 -3.59 -21.44 8.48
C TYR A 36 -2.69 -21.82 7.29
N GLU A 37 -1.53 -22.47 7.50
CA GLU A 37 -0.60 -22.84 6.42
C GLU A 37 -1.26 -23.68 5.30
N ASN A 38 -2.19 -24.55 5.68
CA ASN A 38 -2.90 -25.45 4.76
C ASN A 38 -4.35 -25.03 4.51
N THR A 39 -4.72 -23.81 4.91
CA THR A 39 -6.05 -23.24 4.73
C THR A 39 -6.08 -22.33 3.51
N ASP A 40 -7.15 -22.43 2.71
CA ASP A 40 -7.36 -21.47 1.63
C ASP A 40 -7.84 -20.14 2.21
N LEU A 41 -6.92 -19.20 2.35
CA LEU A 41 -7.19 -17.88 2.95
C LEU A 41 -8.22 -17.08 2.17
N PHE A 42 -8.46 -17.36 0.88
CA PHE A 42 -9.49 -16.70 0.08
C PHE A 42 -10.92 -17.07 0.53
N THR A 43 -11.08 -18.15 1.30
CA THR A 43 -12.40 -18.60 1.77
C THR A 43 -12.76 -18.14 3.16
N LEU A 44 -11.84 -17.49 3.85
CA LEU A 44 -12.05 -17.02 5.22
C LEU A 44 -12.84 -15.70 5.24
N GLU A 45 -13.55 -15.47 6.33
CA GLU A 45 -14.20 -14.19 6.57
C GLU A 45 -13.16 -13.09 6.81
N PRO A 46 -13.21 -11.96 6.08
CA PRO A 46 -12.21 -10.91 6.23
C PRO A 46 -12.30 -10.24 7.61
N PRO A 47 -11.15 -9.90 8.20
CA PRO A 47 -11.10 -9.13 9.44
C PRO A 47 -11.65 -7.72 9.24
N SER A 48 -12.08 -7.09 10.31
CA SER A 48 -12.49 -5.69 10.25
C SER A 48 -11.29 -4.75 10.06
N ALA A 49 -11.52 -3.56 9.48
CA ALA A 49 -10.48 -2.54 9.36
C ALA A 49 -9.87 -2.15 10.72
N ASN A 50 -10.67 -2.15 11.80
CA ASN A 50 -10.22 -1.83 13.16
C ASN A 50 -9.25 -2.89 13.73
N ASP A 51 -9.30 -4.12 13.21
CA ASP A 51 -8.37 -5.18 13.62
C ASP A 51 -7.02 -5.08 12.93
N LEU A 52 -6.96 -4.34 11.82
CA LEU A 52 -5.79 -4.26 10.95
C LEU A 52 -5.06 -2.93 11.04
N VAL A 53 -5.78 -1.81 11.00
CA VAL A 53 -5.16 -0.48 10.98
C VAL A 53 -4.42 -0.22 12.30
N ASP A 54 -3.22 0.34 12.20
CA ASP A 54 -2.27 0.60 13.29
C ASP A 54 -1.75 -0.67 14.03
N LYS A 55 -2.09 -1.88 13.53
CA LYS A 55 -1.57 -3.16 14.08
C LYS A 55 -0.78 -3.93 13.02
N TYR A 56 -1.32 -4.01 11.81
CA TYR A 56 -0.73 -4.72 10.68
C TYR A 56 -0.58 -3.83 9.44
N ILE A 57 -1.45 -2.83 9.30
CA ILE A 57 -1.44 -1.85 8.21
C ILE A 57 -1.16 -0.48 8.80
N PHE A 58 -0.02 0.11 8.44
CA PHE A 58 0.44 1.40 8.92
C PHE A 58 0.39 2.41 7.77
N ILE A 59 -0.34 3.51 7.98
CA ILE A 59 -0.54 4.55 6.98
C ILE A 59 0.20 5.81 7.40
N GLY A 60 1.21 6.20 6.62
CA GLY A 60 2.01 7.39 6.87
C GLY A 60 2.93 7.31 8.09
N ARG A 61 3.13 6.13 8.66
CA ARG A 61 4.01 5.91 9.82
C ARG A 61 5.05 4.85 9.50
N ARG A 62 6.25 5.01 10.05
CA ARG A 62 7.19 3.90 10.12
C ARG A 62 6.63 2.84 11.04
N ILE A 63 6.69 1.59 10.59
CA ILE A 63 6.32 0.43 11.39
C ILE A 63 7.05 0.48 12.73
N PRO A 64 6.33 0.64 13.86
CA PRO A 64 6.99 0.65 15.16
C PRO A 64 7.54 -0.74 15.43
N ASN A 65 8.84 -0.85 15.59
CA ASN A 65 9.61 -1.98 16.12
C ASN A 65 8.88 -3.35 16.14
N ILE A 66 8.44 -3.84 14.96
CA ILE A 66 7.74 -5.13 14.80
C ILE A 66 8.68 -6.33 14.92
N MET A 67 9.96 -6.12 15.09
CA MET A 67 11.04 -7.10 15.12
C MET A 67 10.90 -8.22 16.17
N LYS A 68 9.67 -8.42 16.71
CA LYS A 68 9.36 -9.46 17.69
C LYS A 68 8.01 -10.14 17.47
N GLN A 69 7.29 -9.81 16.41
CA GLN A 69 5.95 -10.33 16.17
C GLN A 69 5.92 -11.20 14.91
N VAL A 70 5.42 -12.42 15.05
CA VAL A 70 5.08 -13.25 13.87
C VAL A 70 3.88 -12.62 13.20
N GLY A 71 4.03 -12.21 11.94
CA GLY A 71 2.96 -11.55 11.22
C GLY A 71 3.37 -11.07 9.83
N ALA A 72 2.38 -10.56 9.10
CA ALA A 72 2.56 -9.85 7.84
C ALA A 72 2.11 -8.40 8.03
N PHE A 73 2.92 -7.46 7.55
CA PHE A 73 2.74 -6.04 7.81
C PHE A 73 2.86 -5.24 6.53
N LEU A 74 2.05 -4.19 6.40
CA LEU A 74 2.14 -3.19 5.35
C LEU A 74 2.47 -1.82 5.96
N ASP A 75 3.46 -1.13 5.37
CA ASP A 75 3.72 0.29 5.65
C ASP A 75 3.55 1.11 4.38
N ILE A 76 2.60 2.02 4.38
CA ILE A 76 2.22 2.86 3.25
C ILE A 76 2.67 4.28 3.53
N ARG A 77 3.62 4.79 2.76
CA ARG A 77 4.16 6.14 3.00
C ARG A 77 4.42 6.92 1.71
N VAL A 78 4.32 8.23 1.81
CA VAL A 78 4.82 9.10 0.75
C VAL A 78 6.34 9.14 0.82
N ASN A 79 6.98 8.72 -0.26
CA ASN A 79 8.41 8.82 -0.43
C ASN A 79 8.81 10.19 -0.98
N ARG A 80 8.08 10.65 -1.99
CA ARG A 80 8.40 11.91 -2.66
C ARG A 80 7.13 12.63 -3.10
N TYR A 81 7.14 13.94 -2.92
CA TYR A 81 6.14 14.82 -3.47
C TYR A 81 6.82 15.97 -4.23
N GLN A 82 6.52 16.11 -5.50
CA GLN A 82 6.97 17.24 -6.32
C GLN A 82 5.77 18.05 -6.80
N PRO A 83 5.52 19.21 -6.17
CA PRO A 83 4.58 20.19 -6.71
C PRO A 83 5.28 20.96 -7.84
N ARG A 84 5.36 20.40 -9.06
CA ARG A 84 6.00 21.11 -10.17
C ARG A 84 5.03 22.03 -10.86
N LEU A 85 5.37 23.32 -10.85
CA LEU A 85 4.89 24.30 -11.79
C LEU A 85 5.73 24.19 -13.06
N SER A 86 5.16 23.72 -14.17
CA SER A 86 5.81 23.87 -15.45
C SER A 86 5.59 25.33 -15.89
N GLN A 87 6.68 26.08 -15.99
CA GLN A 87 6.63 27.50 -16.42
C GLN A 87 6.13 27.70 -17.87
N LYS A 88 6.02 26.61 -18.65
CA LYS A 88 5.67 26.68 -20.08
C LYS A 88 4.26 26.17 -20.42
N SER A 89 3.53 25.61 -19.50
CA SER A 89 2.14 25.19 -19.74
C SER A 89 1.27 25.60 -18.57
N ALA A 90 0.03 26.01 -18.85
CA ALA A 90 -0.96 26.36 -17.83
C ALA A 90 -1.42 25.13 -16.98
N ARG A 91 -0.74 24.00 -17.08
CA ARG A 91 -1.02 22.77 -16.37
C ARG A 91 0.05 22.50 -15.32
N THR A 92 -0.36 22.45 -14.07
CA THR A 92 0.49 22.02 -12.97
C THR A 92 0.42 20.50 -12.88
N ILE A 93 1.49 19.80 -13.25
CA ILE A 93 1.61 18.36 -13.03
C ILE A 93 2.14 18.18 -11.62
N LYS A 94 1.35 17.57 -10.78
CA LYS A 94 1.77 17.15 -9.45
C LYS A 94 2.09 15.66 -9.50
N TYR A 95 3.15 15.32 -8.82
CA TYR A 95 3.70 13.97 -8.82
C TYR A 95 3.89 13.50 -7.38
N VAL A 96 3.38 12.33 -7.07
CA VAL A 96 3.52 11.69 -5.77
C VAL A 96 4.09 10.30 -5.96
N GLU A 97 5.20 10.00 -5.30
CA GLU A 97 5.72 8.64 -5.16
C GLU A 97 5.28 8.10 -3.80
N VAL A 98 4.68 6.93 -3.83
CA VAL A 98 4.30 6.17 -2.64
C VAL A 98 5.09 4.89 -2.60
N ASP A 99 5.69 4.60 -1.46
CA ASP A 99 6.28 3.30 -1.16
C ASP A 99 5.29 2.49 -0.31
N ILE A 100 5.09 1.22 -0.67
CA ILE A 100 4.41 0.23 0.15
C ILE A 100 5.43 -0.84 0.49
N ASP A 101 5.84 -0.90 1.76
CA ASP A 101 6.70 -1.97 2.26
C ASP A 101 5.82 -3.12 2.76
N ILE A 102 6.09 -4.32 2.25
CA ILE A 102 5.49 -5.59 2.66
C ILE A 102 6.54 -6.31 3.46
N ILE A 103 6.27 -6.58 4.74
CA ILE A 103 7.21 -7.25 5.65
C ILE A 103 6.53 -8.45 6.27
N CYS A 104 7.11 -9.63 6.09
CA CYS A 104 6.56 -10.88 6.59
C CYS A 104 7.58 -11.60 7.46
N HIS A 105 7.14 -12.13 8.60
CA HIS A 105 7.96 -13.02 9.40
C HIS A 105 8.12 -14.38 8.70
N VAL A 106 9.32 -14.97 8.75
CA VAL A 106 9.61 -16.23 8.05
C VAL A 106 8.71 -17.39 8.50
N ASP A 107 8.27 -17.40 9.76
CA ASP A 107 7.40 -18.44 10.30
C ASP A 107 5.96 -18.39 9.73
N CYS A 108 5.54 -17.30 9.12
CA CYS A 108 4.22 -17.17 8.50
C CYS A 108 4.26 -17.12 6.97
N GLN A 109 5.42 -17.33 6.35
CA GLN A 109 5.58 -17.22 4.91
C GLN A 109 4.85 -18.29 4.11
N ARG A 110 4.77 -19.49 4.65
CA ARG A 110 4.18 -20.63 3.94
C ARG A 110 2.65 -20.54 3.94
N THR A 111 2.06 -20.62 2.76
CA THR A 111 0.61 -20.67 2.58
C THR A 111 0.25 -21.78 1.59
N LEU A 112 -1.01 -22.15 1.51
CA LEU A 112 -1.50 -23.15 0.55
C LEU A 112 -1.19 -22.78 -0.91
N ARG A 113 -1.14 -21.48 -1.24
CA ARG A 113 -0.96 -20.97 -2.61
C ARG A 113 0.47 -20.48 -2.92
N GLY A 114 1.42 -20.68 -2.01
CA GLY A 114 2.81 -20.26 -2.20
C GLY A 114 3.35 -19.42 -1.03
N THR A 115 4.25 -18.49 -1.32
CA THR A 115 4.79 -17.59 -0.28
C THR A 115 3.88 -16.39 -0.07
N ARG A 116 3.71 -16.03 1.18
CA ARG A 116 2.79 -14.97 1.63
C ARG A 116 3.15 -13.60 1.05
N ASP A 117 4.40 -13.22 1.14
CA ASP A 117 4.91 -11.94 0.67
C ASP A 117 4.67 -11.73 -0.84
N ILE A 118 4.98 -12.72 -1.67
CA ILE A 118 4.73 -12.66 -3.12
C ILE A 118 3.23 -12.62 -3.42
N THR A 119 2.41 -13.37 -2.67
CA THR A 119 0.96 -13.31 -2.86
C THR A 119 0.41 -11.93 -2.52
N ILE A 120 0.88 -11.31 -1.43
CA ILE A 120 0.49 -9.94 -1.06
C ILE A 120 0.94 -8.95 -2.15
N VAL A 121 2.17 -9.08 -2.69
CA VAL A 121 2.63 -8.27 -3.83
C VAL A 121 1.66 -8.38 -5.00
N THR A 122 1.30 -9.60 -5.40
CA THR A 122 0.39 -9.83 -6.54
C THR A 122 -0.98 -9.20 -6.32
N LEU A 123 -1.56 -9.40 -5.13
CA LEU A 123 -2.85 -8.80 -4.79
C LEU A 123 -2.80 -7.26 -4.78
N LEU A 124 -1.72 -6.68 -4.27
CA LEU A 124 -1.54 -5.22 -4.32
C LEU A 124 -1.41 -4.70 -5.75
N GLN A 125 -0.72 -5.43 -6.63
CA GLN A 125 -0.63 -5.06 -8.04
C GLN A 125 -2.01 -5.08 -8.69
N GLU A 126 -2.80 -6.14 -8.50
CA GLU A 126 -4.16 -6.25 -9.04
C GLU A 126 -5.08 -5.13 -8.55
N ILE A 127 -4.98 -4.75 -7.26
CA ILE A 127 -5.79 -3.69 -6.66
C ILE A 127 -5.40 -2.31 -7.20
N LEU A 128 -4.12 -2.05 -7.36
CA LEU A 128 -3.60 -0.70 -7.60
C LEU A 128 -3.41 -0.37 -9.09
N GLU A 129 -3.07 -1.36 -9.94
CA GLU A 129 -2.95 -1.14 -11.39
C GLU A 129 -4.26 -0.79 -12.08
N ASN A 130 -5.39 -1.21 -11.49
CA ASN A 130 -6.74 -0.94 -12.02
C ASN A 130 -7.51 0.07 -11.15
N ALA A 131 -6.87 0.64 -10.14
CA ALA A 131 -7.55 1.55 -9.23
C ALA A 131 -7.83 2.90 -9.89
N ASP A 132 -9.11 3.20 -10.08
CA ASP A 132 -9.56 4.57 -10.26
C ASP A 132 -9.44 5.28 -8.91
N LEU A 133 -8.35 6.01 -8.73
CA LEU A 133 -8.13 6.86 -7.57
C LEU A 133 -8.98 8.13 -7.75
N THR A 134 -10.26 8.00 -7.47
CA THR A 134 -11.30 8.98 -7.75
C THR A 134 -10.96 10.39 -7.26
N GLY A 135 -11.04 11.37 -8.14
CA GLY A 135 -10.80 12.79 -7.85
C GLY A 135 -9.35 13.24 -7.94
N ILE A 136 -8.45 12.32 -8.22
CA ILE A 136 -7.09 12.60 -8.64
C ILE A 136 -7.01 12.06 -10.06
N ALA A 137 -7.27 12.87 -11.08
CA ALA A 137 -7.23 12.45 -12.49
C ALA A 137 -5.84 11.86 -12.80
N THR A 138 -5.69 10.52 -12.79
CA THR A 138 -4.36 9.96 -12.65
C THR A 138 -4.24 8.55 -13.17
N ASN A 139 -3.07 8.30 -13.66
CA ASN A 139 -2.56 6.97 -13.79
C ASN A 139 -1.75 6.67 -12.52
N ALA A 140 -2.17 5.68 -11.74
CA ALA A 140 -1.31 5.05 -10.74
C ALA A 140 -0.52 3.97 -11.46
N GLU A 141 0.80 4.09 -11.46
CA GLU A 141 1.70 3.13 -12.10
C GLU A 141 2.61 2.51 -11.04
N ILE A 142 2.65 1.19 -10.99
CA ILE A 142 3.64 0.47 -10.19
C ILE A 142 4.95 0.46 -10.98
N THR A 143 5.90 1.27 -10.54
CA THR A 143 7.16 1.47 -11.27
C THR A 143 8.21 0.42 -10.94
N THR A 144 8.23 -0.07 -9.71
CA THR A 144 9.19 -1.10 -9.27
C THR A 144 8.64 -1.96 -8.14
N VAL A 145 9.07 -3.23 -8.15
CA VAL A 145 8.93 -4.15 -7.01
C VAL A 145 10.33 -4.66 -6.69
N THR A 146 10.82 -4.41 -5.49
CA THR A 146 12.17 -4.79 -5.08
C THR A 146 12.17 -5.48 -3.74
N GLU A 147 13.05 -6.47 -3.54
CA GLU A 147 13.27 -7.09 -2.24
C GLU A 147 13.86 -6.08 -1.27
N ILE A 148 13.36 -6.07 -0.02
CA ILE A 148 13.91 -5.23 1.03
C ILE A 148 15.12 -5.91 1.64
N LEU A 149 16.30 -5.36 1.37
CA LEU A 149 17.55 -5.85 1.93
C LEU A 149 17.82 -5.27 3.32
N GLY A 150 18.46 -6.06 4.19
CA GLY A 150 18.87 -5.61 5.52
C GLY A 150 17.79 -5.69 6.60
N LEU A 151 16.71 -6.42 6.35
CA LEU A 151 15.79 -6.87 7.40
C LEU A 151 16.50 -7.84 8.36
N ASP A 152 15.99 -7.95 9.59
CA ASP A 152 16.40 -9.01 10.51
C ASP A 152 16.18 -10.38 9.85
N SER A 153 17.04 -11.37 10.17
CA SER A 153 17.01 -12.72 9.57
C SER A 153 15.66 -13.44 9.70
N ASN A 154 14.81 -12.99 10.61
CA ASN A 154 13.46 -13.53 10.80
C ASN A 154 12.41 -12.89 9.90
N TYR A 155 12.79 -11.92 9.08
CA TYR A 155 11.86 -11.19 8.20
C TYR A 155 12.37 -11.14 6.78
N CYS A 156 11.43 -11.19 5.86
CA CYS A 156 11.63 -10.95 4.44
C CYS A 156 10.54 -10.03 3.95
N GLY A 157 10.72 -9.46 2.78
CA GLY A 157 9.70 -8.57 2.25
C GLY A 157 10.09 -7.88 0.96
N TYR A 158 9.12 -7.15 0.44
CA TYR A 158 9.21 -6.40 -0.80
C TYR A 158 8.75 -4.97 -0.63
N GLN A 159 9.33 -4.08 -1.38
CA GLN A 159 8.88 -2.70 -1.52
C GLN A 159 8.25 -2.53 -2.90
N LEU A 160 7.01 -2.06 -2.96
CA LEU A 160 6.36 -1.56 -4.15
C LEU A 160 6.54 -0.05 -4.20
N LYS A 161 6.98 0.47 -5.35
CA LYS A 161 6.97 1.91 -5.64
C LYS A 161 5.87 2.23 -6.62
N ILE A 162 5.04 3.18 -6.25
CA ILE A 162 3.92 3.65 -7.04
C ILE A 162 4.14 5.11 -7.37
N THR A 163 4.02 5.42 -8.65
CA THR A 163 4.04 6.79 -9.15
C THR A 163 2.63 7.22 -9.51
N ILE A 164 2.22 8.35 -8.99
CA ILE A 164 0.91 8.92 -9.24
C ILE A 164 1.08 10.34 -9.78
N GLU A 165 0.58 10.56 -10.99
CA GLU A 165 0.57 11.87 -11.63
C GLU A 165 -0.82 12.50 -11.50
N GLY A 166 -0.90 13.69 -10.92
CA GLY A 166 -2.14 14.44 -10.75
C GLY A 166 -2.13 15.74 -11.56
N PHE A 167 -3.22 15.98 -12.28
CA PHE A 167 -3.46 17.25 -12.95
C PHE A 167 -4.35 18.14 -12.08
N ASN A 168 -3.83 19.30 -11.66
CA ASN A 168 -4.68 20.33 -11.11
C ASN A 168 -5.33 21.05 -12.28
N GLN A 169 -6.60 20.81 -12.53
CA GLN A 169 -7.37 21.74 -13.36
C GLN A 169 -7.51 23.03 -12.54
N GLY A 170 -6.65 23.99 -12.84
CA GLY A 170 -6.82 25.33 -12.30
C GLY A 170 -8.23 25.81 -12.68
N THR A 171 -9.06 26.03 -11.68
CA THR A 171 -10.30 26.80 -11.86
C THR A 171 -9.87 28.21 -12.26
N TYR A 172 -9.82 28.49 -13.55
CA TYR A 172 -9.83 29.84 -14.01
C TYR A 172 -11.20 30.42 -13.62
N LYS A 173 -11.25 31.18 -12.54
CA LYS A 173 -12.33 32.17 -12.38
C LYS A 173 -12.01 33.31 -13.33
N ASN A 174 -12.83 33.42 -14.42
CA ASN A 174 -12.97 34.65 -15.18
C ASN A 174 -13.58 35.72 -14.27
#